data_b1f02989866937fe84ff43b267391e88
#
_entry.id   b1f02989866937fe84ff43b267391e88
#
_cell.length_a   1.000
_cell.length_b   1.000
_cell.length_c   1.000
_cell.angle_alpha   90.00
_cell.angle_beta   90.00
_cell.angle_gamma   90.00
#
_symmetry.space_group_name_H-M   'P 1'
#
loop_
_entity.id
_entity.type
_entity.pdbx_description
1 polymer ?
#
loop_
_entity_poly.entity_id
_entity_poly.type
_entity_poly.pdbx_seq_one_letter_code
_entity_poly.pdbx_strand_id
1 'polypeptide(L)' 'MASIVKRKSKYSVVYDYTDENGKRRQRWETFSTNAEAKKRKAEVEFQQESGTLVI' A
#
# COMPACT_ATOMS: atom_id res chain seq x y z
N MET A 1 0.85 -1.48 -7.93
CA MET A 1 0.27 -0.12 -7.79
C MET A 1 -0.48 -0.01 -6.48
N ALA A 2 -0.52 1.18 -5.92
CA ALA A 2 -1.21 1.41 -4.65
C ALA A 2 -2.41 2.33 -4.89
N SER A 3 -3.45 2.11 -4.09
CA SER A 3 -4.66 2.92 -4.15
C SER A 3 -5.09 3.32 -2.76
N ILE A 4 -5.83 4.42 -2.65
CA ILE A 4 -6.39 4.85 -1.39
C ILE A 4 -7.90 4.71 -1.46
N VAL A 5 -8.47 3.99 -0.49
CA VAL A 5 -9.91 3.82 -0.37
C VAL A 5 -10.38 4.66 0.80
N LYS A 6 -11.21 5.65 0.53
CA LYS A 6 -11.77 6.51 1.57
C LYS A 6 -13.01 5.87 2.16
N ARG A 7 -13.04 5.78 3.48
CA ARG A 7 -14.21 5.28 4.22
C ARG A 7 -14.53 6.26 5.35
N LYS A 8 -15.77 6.67 5.43
CA LYS A 8 -16.29 7.58 6.47
C LYS A 8 -15.23 8.51 7.07
N SER A 9 -14.50 8.06 8.09
CA SER A 9 -13.48 8.86 8.75
C SER A 9 -12.09 8.26 8.65
N LYS A 10 -11.91 7.23 7.82
CA LYS A 10 -10.63 6.54 7.70
C LYS A 10 -10.22 6.37 6.25
N TYR A 11 -8.93 6.17 6.05
CA TYR A 11 -8.36 5.98 4.72
C TYR A 11 -7.55 4.70 4.72
N SER A 12 -7.77 3.85 3.73
CA SER A 12 -7.06 2.59 3.60
C SER A 12 -6.17 2.62 2.37
N VAL A 13 -4.93 2.19 2.54
CA VAL A 13 -4.01 2.05 1.41
C VAL A 13 -4.00 0.58 1.01
N VAL A 14 -4.30 0.31 -0.25
CA VAL A 14 -4.35 -1.04 -0.79
C VAL A 14 -3.22 -1.18 -1.81
N TYR A 15 -2.39 -2.19 -1.64
CA TYR A 15 -1.29 -2.42 -2.58
C TYR A 15 -0.98 -3.90 -2.72
N ASP A 16 -0.37 -4.23 -3.86
CA ASP A 16 0.06 -5.58 -4.15
C ASP A 16 1.50 -5.77 -3.71
N TYR A 17 1.81 -6.94 -3.21
CA TYR A 17 3.18 -7.31 -2.90
C TYR A 17 3.42 -8.77 -3.26
N THR A 18 4.69 -9.16 -3.37
CA THR A 18 5.07 -10.53 -3.63
C THR A 18 5.54 -11.16 -2.32
N ASP A 19 4.95 -12.29 -1.96
CA ASP A 19 5.32 -12.98 -0.72
C ASP A 19 6.60 -13.82 -0.92
N GLU A 20 7.00 -14.52 0.13
CA GLU A 20 8.21 -15.34 0.11
C GLU A 20 8.15 -16.45 -0.93
N ASN A 21 6.98 -16.90 -1.28
CA ASN A 21 6.76 -17.95 -2.26
C ASN A 21 6.67 -17.41 -3.69
N GLY A 22 6.79 -16.12 -3.86
CA GLY A 22 6.69 -15.50 -5.17
C GLY A 22 5.26 -15.29 -5.63
N LYS A 23 4.29 -15.44 -4.76
CA LYS A 23 2.89 -15.24 -5.10
C LYS A 23 2.47 -13.80 -4.87
N ARG A 24 1.63 -13.30 -5.74
CA ARG A 24 1.08 -11.96 -5.59
C ARG A 24 0.00 -11.95 -4.52
N ARG A 25 0.13 -11.01 -3.60
CA ARG A 25 -0.86 -10.81 -2.56
C ARG A 25 -1.23 -9.34 -2.46
N GLN A 26 -2.36 -9.08 -1.83
CA GLN A 26 -2.85 -7.73 -1.64
C GLN A 26 -2.89 -7.42 -0.15
N ARG A 27 -2.47 -6.21 0.21
CA ARG A 27 -2.45 -5.79 1.60
C ARG A 27 -3.23 -4.51 1.78
N TRP A 28 -3.94 -4.42 2.88
CA TRP A 28 -4.71 -3.24 3.25
C TRP A 28 -4.15 -2.66 4.53
N GLU A 29 -3.88 -1.36 4.52
CA GLU A 29 -3.42 -0.65 5.71
C GLU A 29 -4.34 0.53 5.95
N THR A 30 -4.89 0.64 7.16
CA THR A 30 -5.85 1.68 7.51
C THR A 30 -5.16 2.78 8.30
N PHE A 31 -5.46 4.03 7.95
CA PHE A 31 -4.91 5.21 8.60
C PHE A 31 -6.03 6.15 9.01
N SER A 32 -5.76 6.94 10.06
CA SER A 32 -6.76 7.91 10.56
C SER A 32 -6.81 9.16 9.71
N THR A 33 -5.74 9.50 9.00
CA THR A 33 -5.66 10.73 8.24
C THR A 33 -5.27 10.48 6.79
N ASN A 34 -5.73 11.37 5.92
CA ASN A 34 -5.39 11.30 4.50
C ASN A 34 -3.89 11.50 4.27
N ALA A 35 -3.27 12.38 5.07
CA ALA A 35 -1.83 12.66 4.94
C ALA A 35 -1.00 11.39 5.16
N GLU A 36 -1.34 10.62 6.19
CA GLU A 36 -0.65 9.36 6.48
C GLU A 36 -0.85 8.34 5.36
N ALA A 37 -2.07 8.23 4.87
CA ALA A 37 -2.37 7.31 3.77
C ALA A 37 -1.59 7.67 2.52
N LYS A 38 -1.54 8.95 2.18
CA LYS A 38 -0.78 9.41 1.01
C LYS A 38 0.71 9.15 1.17
N LYS A 39 1.23 9.38 2.37
CA LYS A 39 2.64 9.12 2.64
C LYS A 39 2.97 7.65 2.45
N ARG A 40 2.14 6.77 2.99
CA ARG A 40 2.36 5.34 2.85
C ARG A 40 2.24 4.89 1.40
N LYS A 41 1.26 5.44 0.69
CA LYS A 41 1.09 5.13 -0.73
C LYS A 41 2.35 5.49 -1.51
N ALA A 42 2.91 6.66 -1.28
CA ALA A 42 4.12 7.10 -1.95
C ALA A 42 5.30 6.18 -1.64
N GLU A 43 5.44 5.75 -0.39
CA GLU A 43 6.49 4.83 0.01
C GLU A 43 6.38 3.50 -0.72
N VAL A 44 5.17 2.95 -0.80
CA VAL A 44 4.93 1.68 -1.47
C VAL A 44 5.24 1.80 -2.96
N GLU A 45 4.78 2.86 -3.59
CA GLU A 45 5.03 3.08 -5.02
C GLU A 45 6.51 3.24 -5.30
N PHE A 46 7.22 3.95 -4.44
CA PHE A 46 8.66 4.10 -4.57
C PHE A 46 9.38 2.76 -4.49
N GLN A 47 8.99 1.91 -3.55
CA GLN A 47 9.60 0.59 -3.41
C GLN A 47 9.31 -0.29 -4.63
N GLN A 48 8.11 -0.19 -5.17
CA GLN A 48 7.76 -0.94 -6.37
C GLN A 48 8.54 -0.50 -7.59
N GLU A 49 8.83 0.79 -7.69
CA GLU A 49 9.63 1.32 -8.80
C GLU A 49 11.10 0.90 -8.68
N SER A 50 11.64 0.89 -7.46
CA SER A 50 13.05 0.54 -7.25
C SER A 50 13.30 -0.95 -7.40
N GLY A 51 12.26 -1.76 -7.41
CA GLY A 51 12.37 -3.20 -7.51
C GLY A 51 11.11 -3.85 -7.00
N THR A 52 11.20 -5.13 -6.73
CA THR A 52 10.05 -5.89 -6.25
C THR A 52 9.87 -5.68 -4.75
N LEU A 53 8.67 -5.27 -4.36
CA LEU A 53 8.31 -5.20 -2.95
C LEU A 53 8.10 -6.62 -2.43
N VAL A 54 8.99 -7.07 -1.57
CA VAL A 54 8.92 -8.40 -0.99
C VAL A 54 8.74 -8.27 0.52
N ILE A 55 7.77 -8.98 1.04
CA ILE A 55 7.50 -9.00 2.46
C ILE A 55 7.67 -10.42 3.00
#